data_6b2115a5fb679201ff2187b3a5b89ab6
#
_entry.id   6b2115a5fb679201ff2187b3a5b89ab6
#
_cell.length_a   1.000
_cell.length_b   1.000
_cell.length_c   1.000
_cell.angle_alpha   90.00
_cell.angle_beta   90.00
_cell.angle_gamma   90.00
#
_symmetry.space_group_name_H-M   'P 1'
#
loop_
_entity.id
_entity.type
_entity.pdbx_description
1 polymer ?
#
loop_
_entity_poly.entity_id
_entity_poly.type
_entity_poly.pdbx_seq_one_letter_code
_entity_poly.pdbx_strand_id
1 'polypeptide(L)'
;MAYETGRDLSWFIRKLAGSLDMAFLNKVFPKIGDGLSQFHQKNMLHMDIKPANILLRSNGEPLLLDFGAAKPQDSEDRFRSFQTLTHGFAPPEQYLDGALGPWTDIYSFAATLYACITGKSPPPALKRREGTALAPLSVDYAGRFPYPLLSAVESALQLDPKARPEDMDQLLAQAFKGNNP
;
A
#
# COMPACT_ATOMS: atom_id res chain seq x y z
N MET A 1 23.93 -12.99 -5.17
CA MET A 1 22.55 -12.66 -4.75
C MET A 1 22.11 -13.73 -3.76
N ALA A 2 21.78 -13.37 -2.51
CA ALA A 2 21.22 -14.33 -1.57
C ALA A 2 19.81 -14.73 -2.04
N TYR A 3 19.54 -16.02 -2.13
CA TYR A 3 18.24 -16.55 -2.53
C TYR A 3 17.31 -16.47 -1.30
N GLU A 4 16.39 -15.52 -1.30
CA GLU A 4 15.42 -15.38 -0.22
C GLU A 4 14.28 -16.38 -0.41
N THR A 5 14.08 -17.25 0.57
CA THR A 5 12.99 -18.23 0.56
C THR A 5 11.76 -17.64 1.25
N GLY A 6 10.60 -17.77 0.62
CA GLY A 6 9.34 -17.26 1.16
C GLY A 6 8.21 -17.32 0.14
N ARG A 7 7.12 -16.64 0.48
CA ARG A 7 5.96 -16.43 -0.41
C ARG A 7 5.62 -14.94 -0.47
N ASP A 8 5.25 -14.46 -1.65
CA ASP A 8 4.74 -13.09 -1.79
C ASP A 8 3.36 -12.93 -1.12
N LEU A 9 3.02 -11.69 -0.79
CA LEU A 9 1.77 -11.38 -0.11
C LEU A 9 0.54 -11.71 -0.98
N SER A 10 0.68 -11.70 -2.32
CA SER A 10 -0.40 -12.13 -3.23
C SER A 10 -0.77 -13.59 -3.03
N TRP A 11 0.20 -14.46 -2.72
CA TRP A 11 -0.05 -15.86 -2.41
C TRP A 11 -0.93 -15.98 -1.16
N PHE A 12 -0.61 -15.22 -0.09
CA PHE A 12 -1.39 -15.23 1.15
C PHE A 12 -2.80 -14.71 0.93
N ILE A 13 -2.97 -13.60 0.18
CA ILE A 13 -4.28 -13.04 -0.15
C ILE A 13 -5.13 -14.08 -0.90
N ARG A 14 -4.57 -14.75 -1.92
CA ARG A 14 -5.30 -15.78 -2.69
C ARG A 14 -5.62 -17.03 -1.86
N LYS A 15 -4.66 -17.48 -1.05
CA LYS A 15 -4.80 -18.73 -0.29
C LYS A 15 -5.73 -18.58 0.90
N LEU A 16 -5.71 -17.41 1.54
CA LEU A 16 -6.43 -17.10 2.77
C LEU A 16 -7.55 -16.08 2.55
N ALA A 17 -8.10 -16.00 1.33
CA ALA A 17 -9.05 -14.99 0.88
C ALA A 17 -10.05 -14.61 1.98
N GLY A 18 -9.92 -13.38 2.50
CA GLY A 18 -10.77 -12.86 3.56
C GLY A 18 -10.50 -13.41 4.99
N SER A 19 -9.44 -14.21 5.21
CA SER A 19 -9.09 -14.79 6.52
C SER A 19 -7.83 -14.16 7.16
N LEU A 20 -7.18 -13.20 6.49
CA LEU A 20 -6.10 -12.45 7.10
C LEU A 20 -6.66 -11.60 8.25
N ASP A 21 -6.02 -11.67 9.41
CA ASP A 21 -6.46 -11.02 10.63
C ASP A 21 -5.57 -9.84 11.02
N MET A 22 -5.94 -9.14 12.08
CA MET A 22 -5.18 -8.01 12.58
C MET A 22 -3.77 -8.39 13.05
N ALA A 23 -3.59 -9.60 13.60
CA ALA A 23 -2.27 -10.08 14.02
C ALA A 23 -1.32 -10.22 12.82
N PHE A 24 -1.82 -10.72 11.69
CA PHE A 24 -1.05 -10.77 10.44
C PHE A 24 -0.69 -9.37 9.94
N LEU A 25 -1.65 -8.44 9.92
CA LEU A 25 -1.40 -7.07 9.46
C LEU A 25 -0.39 -6.35 10.36
N ASN A 26 -0.49 -6.48 11.69
CA ASN A 26 0.45 -5.91 12.66
C ASN A 26 1.88 -6.46 12.50
N LYS A 27 2.01 -7.71 12.07
CA LYS A 27 3.32 -8.32 11.85
C LYS A 27 4.01 -7.80 10.58
N VAL A 28 3.24 -7.51 9.53
CA VAL A 28 3.76 -7.22 8.19
C VAL A 28 3.91 -5.72 7.94
N PHE A 29 2.82 -4.98 8.10
CA PHE A 29 2.73 -3.63 7.56
C PHE A 29 3.54 -2.57 8.31
N PRO A 30 3.64 -2.57 9.66
CA PRO A 30 4.50 -1.59 10.33
C PRO A 30 5.96 -1.67 9.87
N LYS A 31 6.51 -2.87 9.70
CA LYS A 31 7.90 -3.06 9.26
C LYS A 31 8.14 -2.56 7.83
N ILE A 32 7.19 -2.83 6.93
CA ILE A 32 7.27 -2.31 5.55
C ILE A 32 7.13 -0.79 5.55
N GLY A 33 6.20 -0.24 6.33
CA GLY A 33 5.98 1.19 6.43
C GLY A 33 7.17 1.93 7.03
N ASP A 34 7.79 1.40 8.10
CA ASP A 34 9.02 1.95 8.68
C ASP A 34 10.16 2.00 7.65
N GLY A 35 10.30 0.92 6.85
CA GLY A 35 11.27 0.88 5.75
C GLY A 35 11.00 1.95 4.69
N LEU A 36 9.72 2.15 4.31
CA LEU A 36 9.31 3.18 3.35
C LEU A 36 9.52 4.58 3.92
N SER A 37 9.22 4.82 5.20
CA SER A 37 9.49 6.11 5.85
C SER A 37 10.96 6.49 5.75
N GLN A 38 11.87 5.55 6.07
CA GLN A 38 13.31 5.78 5.95
C GLN A 38 13.76 6.01 4.48
N PHE A 39 13.07 5.39 3.52
CA PHE A 39 13.33 5.56 2.10
C PHE A 39 12.89 6.95 1.62
N HIS A 40 11.72 7.41 2.06
CA HIS A 40 11.20 8.75 1.79
C HIS A 40 12.09 9.85 2.40
N GLN A 41 12.62 9.64 3.61
CA GLN A 41 13.57 10.57 4.25
C GLN A 41 14.87 10.77 3.45
N LYS A 42 15.19 9.83 2.56
CA LYS A 42 16.31 9.95 1.61
C LYS A 42 15.88 10.51 0.25
N ASN A 43 14.70 11.13 0.17
CA ASN A 43 14.10 11.64 -1.06
C ASN A 43 13.94 10.60 -2.16
N MET A 44 13.68 9.34 -1.81
CA MET A 44 13.45 8.24 -2.74
C MET A 44 12.01 7.76 -2.67
N LEU A 45 11.44 7.42 -3.82
CA LEU A 45 10.09 6.84 -3.95
C LEU A 45 10.20 5.42 -4.52
N HIS A 46 9.40 4.49 -4.01
CA HIS A 46 9.41 3.09 -4.45
C HIS A 46 8.63 2.89 -5.76
N MET A 47 7.46 3.51 -5.90
CA MET A 47 6.64 3.60 -7.11
C MET A 47 5.97 2.31 -7.60
N ASP A 48 6.20 1.15 -6.96
CA ASP A 48 5.59 -0.13 -7.36
C ASP A 48 5.25 -1.02 -6.14
N ILE A 49 4.66 -0.43 -5.10
CA ILE A 49 4.22 -1.16 -3.92
C ILE A 49 2.93 -1.93 -4.28
N LYS A 50 2.99 -3.24 -4.12
CA LYS A 50 1.87 -4.16 -4.37
C LYS A 50 2.12 -5.49 -3.66
N PRO A 51 1.09 -6.34 -3.49
CA PRO A 51 1.26 -7.62 -2.80
C PRO A 51 2.34 -8.54 -3.40
N ALA A 52 2.54 -8.51 -4.72
CA ALA A 52 3.56 -9.32 -5.40
C ALA A 52 5.00 -8.89 -5.04
N ASN A 53 5.19 -7.65 -4.62
CA ASN A 53 6.49 -7.08 -4.26
C ASN A 53 6.75 -7.09 -2.74
N ILE A 54 5.90 -7.73 -1.94
CA ILE A 54 6.12 -7.95 -0.51
C ILE A 54 6.29 -9.45 -0.28
N LEU A 55 7.53 -9.87 0.02
CA LEU A 55 7.88 -11.25 0.34
C LEU A 55 7.78 -11.46 1.86
N LEU A 56 7.08 -12.50 2.29
CA LEU A 56 7.19 -13.01 3.64
C LEU A 56 8.19 -14.17 3.61
N ARG A 57 9.32 -13.97 4.26
CA ARG A 57 10.37 -14.98 4.41
C ARG A 57 9.88 -16.18 5.23
N SER A 58 10.59 -17.29 5.18
CA SER A 58 10.25 -18.50 5.94
C SER A 58 10.21 -18.28 7.46
N ASN A 59 10.96 -17.31 7.99
CA ASN A 59 10.89 -16.87 9.39
C ASN A 59 9.72 -15.91 9.68
N GLY A 60 8.92 -15.57 8.66
CA GLY A 60 7.79 -14.66 8.75
C GLY A 60 8.13 -13.17 8.71
N GLU A 61 9.41 -12.81 8.45
CA GLU A 61 9.80 -11.41 8.30
C GLU A 61 9.42 -10.89 6.90
N PRO A 62 8.75 -9.72 6.81
CA PRO A 62 8.43 -9.11 5.53
C PRO A 62 9.65 -8.44 4.91
N LEU A 63 9.73 -8.50 3.59
CA LEU A 63 10.75 -7.84 2.78
C LEU A 63 10.07 -7.19 1.58
N LEU A 64 10.28 -5.89 1.39
CA LEU A 64 9.87 -5.18 0.18
C LEU A 64 10.90 -5.46 -0.92
N LEU A 65 10.40 -5.88 -2.08
CA LEU A 65 11.19 -6.28 -3.25
C LEU A 65 11.01 -5.28 -4.39
N ASP A 66 11.87 -5.41 -5.39
CA ASP A 66 11.76 -4.75 -6.70
C ASP A 66 11.81 -3.22 -6.65
N PHE A 67 13.00 -2.72 -6.34
CA PHE A 67 13.33 -1.31 -6.43
C PHE A 67 13.65 -0.84 -7.87
N GLY A 68 13.35 -1.66 -8.90
CA GLY A 68 13.58 -1.32 -10.30
C GLY A 68 12.78 -0.12 -10.79
N ALA A 69 11.75 0.24 -10.05
CA ALA A 69 10.93 1.43 -10.27
C ALA A 69 11.31 2.61 -9.40
N ALA A 70 12.12 2.37 -8.38
CA ALA A 70 12.48 3.39 -7.41
C ALA A 70 13.24 4.55 -8.09
N LYS A 71 12.92 5.77 -7.67
CA LYS A 71 13.56 6.97 -8.21
C LYS A 71 13.60 8.09 -7.16
N PRO A 72 14.52 9.05 -7.35
CA PRO A 72 14.50 10.28 -6.58
C PRO A 72 13.18 11.03 -6.78
N GLN A 73 12.68 11.67 -5.72
CA GLN A 73 11.44 12.45 -5.74
C GLN A 73 11.49 13.58 -6.79
N ASP A 74 12.68 14.20 -6.97
CA ASP A 74 12.91 15.32 -7.90
C ASP A 74 13.31 14.86 -9.32
N SER A 75 13.16 13.58 -9.63
CA SER A 75 13.51 13.05 -10.94
C SER A 75 12.63 13.64 -12.04
N GLU A 76 13.24 14.18 -13.11
CA GLU A 76 12.52 14.64 -14.30
C GLU A 76 11.93 13.50 -15.11
N ASP A 77 12.42 12.28 -14.92
CA ASP A 77 11.93 11.08 -15.60
C ASP A 77 10.62 10.57 -14.96
N ARG A 78 9.52 11.27 -15.28
CA ARG A 78 8.20 11.06 -14.68
C ARG A 78 7.39 9.94 -15.34
N PHE A 79 7.80 9.47 -16.54
CA PHE A 79 7.01 8.55 -17.32
C PHE A 79 7.37 7.08 -17.07
N ARG A 80 6.44 6.34 -16.45
CA ARG A 80 6.30 4.91 -16.74
C ARG A 80 5.28 4.75 -17.87
N SER A 81 5.55 3.84 -18.80
CA SER A 81 4.52 3.49 -19.76
C SER A 81 3.30 2.94 -19.00
N PHE A 82 2.09 3.32 -19.36
CA PHE A 82 0.83 2.85 -18.79
C PHE A 82 0.77 1.31 -18.67
N GLN A 83 1.50 0.60 -19.52
CA GLN A 83 1.57 -0.87 -19.57
C GLN A 83 2.31 -1.48 -18.38
N THR A 84 3.13 -0.72 -17.65
CA THR A 84 3.88 -1.21 -16.48
C THR A 84 3.22 -0.93 -15.15
N LEU A 85 2.14 -0.12 -15.13
CA LEU A 85 1.42 0.21 -13.90
C LEU A 85 0.50 -0.93 -13.48
N THR A 86 0.55 -1.27 -12.21
CA THR A 86 -0.29 -2.35 -11.66
C THR A 86 -1.67 -1.81 -11.32
N HIS A 87 -2.68 -2.19 -12.14
CA HIS A 87 -4.06 -1.76 -11.94
C HIS A 87 -4.56 -2.08 -10.53
N GLY A 88 -5.20 -1.08 -9.91
CA GLY A 88 -5.73 -1.14 -8.54
C GLY A 88 -4.73 -0.68 -7.49
N PHE A 89 -3.42 -0.73 -7.73
CA PHE A 89 -2.39 -0.32 -6.76
C PHE A 89 -1.74 1.03 -7.08
N ALA A 90 -1.70 1.41 -8.36
CA ALA A 90 -1.14 2.68 -8.79
C ALA A 90 -2.15 3.83 -8.58
N PRO A 91 -1.75 4.95 -7.95
CA PRO A 91 -2.60 6.13 -7.77
C PRO A 91 -2.77 6.95 -9.04
N PRO A 92 -3.75 7.91 -9.09
CA PRO A 92 -4.04 8.69 -10.29
C PRO A 92 -2.84 9.46 -10.84
N GLU A 93 -2.00 10.04 -9.97
CA GLU A 93 -0.85 10.84 -10.36
C GLU A 93 0.24 10.05 -11.09
N GLN A 94 0.25 8.72 -10.98
CA GLN A 94 1.15 7.87 -11.78
C GLN A 94 0.67 7.69 -13.22
N TYR A 95 -0.64 7.85 -13.48
CA TYR A 95 -1.24 7.77 -14.82
C TYR A 95 -1.31 9.14 -15.51
N LEU A 96 -1.42 10.17 -14.71
CA LEU A 96 -1.60 11.54 -15.14
C LEU A 96 -0.32 12.28 -14.77
N ASP A 97 0.07 13.26 -15.55
CA ASP A 97 1.31 14.03 -15.33
C ASP A 97 1.25 14.89 -14.04
N GLY A 98 1.02 14.21 -12.91
CA GLY A 98 0.92 14.79 -11.58
C GLY A 98 2.25 14.80 -10.82
N ALA A 99 2.34 15.64 -9.80
CA ALA A 99 3.49 15.62 -8.90
C ALA A 99 3.53 14.29 -8.14
N LEU A 100 4.70 13.65 -8.13
CA LEU A 100 4.97 12.42 -7.38
C LEU A 100 5.61 12.77 -6.04
N GLY A 101 5.31 11.98 -5.01
CA GLY A 101 5.84 12.19 -3.67
C GLY A 101 5.53 11.02 -2.74
N PRO A 102 5.85 11.12 -1.44
CA PRO A 102 5.53 10.10 -0.45
C PRO A 102 4.07 9.64 -0.49
N TRP A 103 3.13 10.56 -0.77
CA TRP A 103 1.70 10.28 -0.94
C TRP A 103 1.39 9.27 -2.06
N THR A 104 2.28 9.12 -3.05
CA THR A 104 2.15 8.13 -4.13
C THR A 104 2.36 6.72 -3.59
N ASP A 105 3.41 6.49 -2.81
CA ASP A 105 3.68 5.22 -2.15
C ASP A 105 2.66 4.93 -1.03
N ILE A 106 2.18 5.96 -0.31
CA ILE A 106 1.12 5.86 0.70
C ILE A 106 -0.15 5.27 0.09
N TYR A 107 -0.57 5.74 -1.08
CA TYR A 107 -1.73 5.16 -1.77
C TYR A 107 -1.51 3.68 -2.10
N SER A 108 -0.36 3.32 -2.68
CA SER A 108 -0.04 1.95 -3.09
C SER A 108 0.07 1.00 -1.89
N PHE A 109 0.62 1.49 -0.78
CA PHE A 109 0.67 0.78 0.50
C PHE A 109 -0.75 0.53 1.05
N ALA A 110 -1.61 1.56 1.06
CA ALA A 110 -3.00 1.43 1.48
C ALA A 110 -3.81 0.51 0.56
N ALA A 111 -3.57 0.54 -0.75
CA ALA A 111 -4.18 -0.39 -1.70
C ALA A 111 -3.78 -1.85 -1.42
N THR A 112 -2.55 -2.07 -0.95
CA THR A 112 -2.06 -3.39 -0.53
C THR A 112 -2.74 -3.83 0.78
N LEU A 113 -2.90 -2.93 1.76
CA LEU A 113 -3.69 -3.19 2.98
C LEU A 113 -5.15 -3.52 2.64
N TYR A 114 -5.77 -2.72 1.76
CA TYR A 114 -7.12 -2.97 1.28
C TYR A 114 -7.27 -4.39 0.71
N ALA A 115 -6.31 -4.82 -0.12
CA ALA A 115 -6.33 -6.16 -0.69
C ALA A 115 -6.20 -7.27 0.38
N CYS A 116 -5.43 -7.04 1.44
CA CYS A 116 -5.35 -7.97 2.57
C CYS A 116 -6.67 -8.05 3.36
N ILE A 117 -7.33 -6.92 3.57
CA ILE A 117 -8.59 -6.83 4.31
C ILE A 117 -9.74 -7.48 3.55
N THR A 118 -9.85 -7.18 2.24
CA THR A 118 -11.00 -7.54 1.42
C THR A 118 -10.82 -8.83 0.61
N GLY A 119 -9.58 -9.29 0.42
CA GLY A 119 -9.23 -10.37 -0.50
C GLY A 119 -9.19 -9.96 -1.98
N LYS A 120 -9.40 -8.68 -2.30
CA LYS A 120 -9.46 -8.14 -3.67
C LYS A 120 -8.72 -6.82 -3.76
N SER A 121 -8.08 -6.53 -4.91
CA SER A 121 -7.54 -5.19 -5.17
C SER A 121 -8.66 -4.14 -5.19
N PRO A 122 -8.39 -2.90 -4.78
CA PRO A 122 -9.35 -1.82 -4.99
C PRO A 122 -9.59 -1.60 -6.51
N PRO A 123 -10.73 -1.00 -6.89
CA PRO A 123 -10.95 -0.60 -8.27
C PRO A 123 -9.83 0.33 -8.75
N PRO A 124 -9.38 0.22 -10.03
CA PRO A 124 -8.34 1.08 -10.57
C PRO A 124 -8.64 2.57 -10.35
N ALA A 125 -7.62 3.35 -10.01
CA ALA A 125 -7.78 4.77 -9.68
C ALA A 125 -8.48 5.58 -10.77
N LEU A 126 -8.20 5.28 -12.05
CA LEU A 126 -8.88 5.94 -13.18
C LEU A 126 -10.37 5.59 -13.24
N LYS A 127 -10.74 4.33 -12.96
CA LYS A 127 -12.16 3.93 -12.88
C LYS A 127 -12.88 4.60 -11.71
N ARG A 128 -12.19 4.77 -10.59
CA ARG A 128 -12.73 5.52 -9.45
C ARG A 128 -12.98 6.99 -9.78
N ARG A 129 -12.12 7.60 -10.58
CA ARG A 129 -12.35 8.97 -11.11
C ARG A 129 -13.55 9.05 -12.04
N GLU A 130 -13.87 7.96 -12.74
CA GLU A 130 -15.06 7.84 -13.60
C GLU A 130 -16.34 7.51 -12.81
N GLY A 131 -16.27 7.41 -11.47
CA GLY A 131 -17.42 7.17 -10.61
C GLY A 131 -17.53 5.76 -10.03
N THR A 132 -16.59 4.85 -10.31
CA THR A 132 -16.59 3.53 -9.64
C THR A 132 -16.31 3.71 -8.15
N ALA A 133 -17.24 3.28 -7.30
CA ALA A 133 -17.12 3.43 -5.85
C ALA A 133 -16.04 2.49 -5.28
N LEU A 134 -15.35 2.96 -4.24
CA LEU A 134 -14.58 2.12 -3.33
C LEU A 134 -15.53 1.56 -2.26
N ALA A 135 -15.45 0.26 -1.96
CA ALA A 135 -16.22 -0.31 -0.86
C ALA A 135 -15.83 0.35 0.47
N PRO A 136 -16.80 0.80 1.29
CA PRO A 136 -16.52 1.46 2.54
C PRO A 136 -16.04 0.44 3.59
N LEU A 137 -14.73 0.37 3.81
CA LEU A 137 -14.11 -0.58 4.74
C LEU A 137 -14.64 -0.41 6.16
N SER A 138 -14.80 0.84 6.60
CA SER A 138 -15.30 1.20 7.93
C SER A 138 -16.72 0.72 8.20
N VAL A 139 -17.49 0.39 7.16
CA VAL A 139 -18.83 -0.20 7.25
C VAL A 139 -18.76 -1.72 7.08
N ASP A 140 -18.16 -2.19 5.97
CA ASP A 140 -18.23 -3.61 5.56
C ASP A 140 -17.35 -4.51 6.44
N TYR A 141 -16.31 -3.96 7.09
CA TYR A 141 -15.32 -4.71 7.87
C TYR A 141 -15.22 -4.28 9.34
N ALA A 142 -16.15 -3.45 9.84
CA ALA A 142 -16.17 -2.94 11.22
C ALA A 142 -16.14 -4.04 12.31
N GLY A 143 -16.71 -5.23 12.01
CA GLY A 143 -16.69 -6.36 12.94
C GLY A 143 -15.40 -7.19 12.94
N ARG A 144 -14.47 -6.91 12.03
CA ARG A 144 -13.25 -7.72 11.84
C ARG A 144 -11.97 -6.95 12.12
N PHE A 145 -11.98 -5.65 11.88
CA PHE A 145 -10.80 -4.80 12.03
C PHE A 145 -11.15 -3.53 12.81
N PRO A 146 -10.20 -2.97 13.58
CA PRO A 146 -10.42 -1.73 14.32
C PRO A 146 -10.73 -0.55 13.38
N TYR A 147 -11.67 0.30 13.78
CA TYR A 147 -12.04 1.49 13.02
C TYR A 147 -10.83 2.39 12.64
N PRO A 148 -9.84 2.64 13.51
CA PRO A 148 -8.67 3.44 13.13
C PRO A 148 -7.92 2.89 11.92
N LEU A 149 -7.72 1.56 11.83
CA LEU A 149 -7.09 0.94 10.65
C LEU A 149 -7.93 1.17 9.40
N LEU A 150 -9.24 0.87 9.46
CA LEU A 150 -10.12 0.97 8.30
C LEU A 150 -10.21 2.40 7.78
N SER A 151 -10.38 3.36 8.69
CA SER A 151 -10.43 4.79 8.37
C SER A 151 -9.10 5.31 7.80
N ALA A 152 -7.96 4.87 8.34
CA ALA A 152 -6.64 5.25 7.83
C ALA A 152 -6.41 4.74 6.40
N VAL A 153 -6.84 3.50 6.10
CA VAL A 153 -6.76 2.94 4.74
C VAL A 153 -7.66 3.72 3.78
N GLU A 154 -8.89 4.04 4.17
CA GLU A 154 -9.81 4.85 3.36
C GLU A 154 -9.26 6.25 3.08
N SER A 155 -8.67 6.89 4.08
CA SER A 155 -8.01 8.21 3.94
C SER A 155 -6.83 8.14 2.98
N ALA A 156 -5.96 7.14 3.13
CA ALA A 156 -4.79 6.97 2.26
C ALA A 156 -5.16 6.59 0.81
N LEU A 157 -6.36 6.06 0.57
CA LEU A 157 -6.89 5.75 -0.76
C LEU A 157 -7.65 6.91 -1.41
N GLN A 158 -7.65 8.12 -0.84
CA GLN A 158 -8.25 9.29 -1.49
C GLN A 158 -7.57 9.56 -2.84
N LEU A 159 -8.37 9.96 -3.84
CA LEU A 159 -7.87 10.22 -5.19
C LEU A 159 -7.04 11.51 -5.24
N ASP A 160 -7.42 12.52 -4.44
CA ASP A 160 -6.63 13.72 -4.23
C ASP A 160 -5.46 13.42 -3.27
N PRO A 161 -4.19 13.58 -3.72
CA PRO A 161 -3.03 13.38 -2.85
C PRO A 161 -3.04 14.23 -1.58
N LYS A 162 -3.62 15.44 -1.62
CA LYS A 162 -3.69 16.37 -0.49
C LYS A 162 -4.66 15.91 0.62
N ALA A 163 -5.56 14.98 0.30
CA ALA A 163 -6.50 14.42 1.26
C ALA A 163 -5.96 13.14 1.94
N ARG A 164 -4.75 12.70 1.56
CA ARG A 164 -4.06 11.55 2.15
C ARG A 164 -3.23 11.98 3.37
N PRO A 165 -2.79 11.02 4.23
CA PRO A 165 -1.76 11.29 5.23
C PRO A 165 -0.51 11.94 4.59
N GLU A 166 0.11 12.88 5.32
CA GLU A 166 1.25 13.64 4.82
C GLU A 166 2.50 12.78 4.59
N ASP A 167 2.70 11.81 5.49
CA ASP A 167 3.82 10.88 5.44
C ASP A 167 3.43 9.48 5.91
N MET A 168 4.36 8.54 5.78
CA MET A 168 4.17 7.15 6.17
C MET A 168 4.03 6.99 7.68
N ASP A 169 4.74 7.80 8.46
CA ASP A 169 4.69 7.74 9.93
C ASP A 169 3.31 8.13 10.46
N GLN A 170 2.69 9.13 9.84
CA GLN A 170 1.30 9.54 10.14
C GLN A 170 0.32 8.40 9.82
N LEU A 171 0.44 7.78 8.64
CA LEU A 171 -0.41 6.64 8.27
C LEU A 171 -0.25 5.49 9.27
N LEU A 172 0.98 5.11 9.62
CA LEU A 172 1.26 4.03 10.58
C LEU A 172 0.71 4.36 11.97
N ALA A 173 0.85 5.61 12.41
CA ALA A 173 0.31 6.06 13.70
C ALA A 173 -1.21 5.95 13.75
N GLN A 174 -1.91 6.34 12.66
CA GLN A 174 -3.36 6.22 12.57
C GLN A 174 -3.83 4.76 12.50
N ALA A 175 -3.14 3.93 11.72
CA ALA A 175 -3.57 2.56 11.45
C ALA A 175 -3.21 1.56 12.56
N PHE A 176 -2.06 1.72 13.23
CA PHE A 176 -1.47 0.68 14.08
C PHE A 176 -1.13 1.13 15.51
N LYS A 177 -0.91 2.42 15.81
CA LYS A 177 -0.51 2.88 17.15
C LYS A 177 -1.65 3.00 18.19
N GLY A 178 -2.87 2.61 17.84
CA GLY A 178 -3.99 2.56 18.80
C GLY A 178 -4.35 1.14 19.31
N ASN A 179 -3.63 0.12 18.87
CA ASN A 179 -3.98 -1.29 19.07
C ASN A 179 -2.96 -2.09 19.92
N ASN A 180 -2.17 -1.45 20.76
CA ASN A 180 -1.46 -2.19 21.80
C ASN A 180 -2.45 -2.45 22.95
N PRO A 181 -2.66 -3.73 23.35
CA PRO A 181 -3.48 -4.11 24.49
C PRO A 181 -2.87 -3.60 25.79
#